data_fbe2010a54842406aa0fc34a3a90bdbe
#
_entry.id   fbe2010a54842406aa0fc34a3a90bdbe
#
_cell.length_a   1.000
_cell.length_b   1.000
_cell.length_c   1.000
_cell.angle_alpha   90.00
_cell.angle_beta   90.00
_cell.angle_gamma   90.00
#
_symmetry.space_group_name_H-M   'P 1'
#
loop_
_entity.id
_entity.type
_entity.pdbx_description
1 polymer ?
#
loop_
_entity_poly.entity_id
_entity_poly.type
_entity_poly.pdbx_seq_one_letter_code
_entity_poly.pdbx_strand_id
1 'polypeptide(L)'
;AMLTATFWVAFFIYDEFMLIYLNEQSEDIAQGTSLFNLRDERKPTADIMIINGYPVNADQPLNDGDHVVLIRRGEKPSTTELETLMMARHTPGIHQKIKAGCVGIAGIGGLGSSIAVALARCGVGKLILADFDLVEPSNLNRQQYFIDQIGLPKVIALQENLQRINPGVKVVSHHQLVTADNLTTLFADVDILVEAFDAAEQKALLTSNFLSKI
;
A
#
# COMPACT_ATOMS: atom_id res chain seq x y z
N ALA A 1 33.41 10.54 -66.20
CA ALA A 1 33.03 9.95 -64.92
C ALA A 1 32.39 11.05 -64.08
N MET A 2 31.06 10.98 -63.93
CA MET A 2 30.26 11.90 -63.08
C MET A 2 30.12 11.25 -61.72
N LEU A 3 30.68 11.84 -60.69
CA LEU A 3 30.44 11.49 -59.31
C LEU A 3 29.11 12.10 -58.84
N THR A 4 28.13 11.27 -58.62
CA THR A 4 26.88 11.68 -57.96
C THR A 4 27.10 11.63 -56.44
N ALA A 5 27.15 12.80 -55.82
CA ALA A 5 27.16 12.93 -54.36
C ALA A 5 25.76 12.68 -53.83
N THR A 6 25.56 11.57 -53.12
CA THR A 6 24.30 11.26 -52.40
C THR A 6 24.34 11.96 -51.05
N PHE A 7 23.52 13.02 -50.91
CA PHE A 7 23.30 13.69 -49.63
C PHE A 7 22.36 12.84 -48.79
N TRP A 8 22.86 12.26 -47.67
CA TRP A 8 22.03 11.71 -46.61
C TRP A 8 21.56 12.84 -45.72
N VAL A 9 20.29 13.19 -45.81
CA VAL A 9 19.66 14.07 -44.83
C VAL A 9 19.26 13.16 -43.65
N ALA A 10 20.00 13.21 -42.56
CA ALA A 10 19.58 12.61 -41.31
C ALA A 10 18.42 13.46 -40.75
N PHE A 11 17.19 12.96 -40.87
CA PHE A 11 16.08 13.48 -40.10
C PHE A 11 16.34 13.08 -38.64
N PHE A 12 16.69 14.03 -37.81
CA PHE A 12 16.52 13.91 -36.36
C PHE A 12 15.02 13.92 -36.11
N ILE A 13 14.43 12.75 -35.89
CA ILE A 13 13.11 12.63 -35.30
C ILE A 13 13.33 13.10 -33.88
N TYR A 14 12.95 14.35 -33.57
CA TYR A 14 12.77 14.78 -32.19
C TYR A 14 11.67 13.89 -31.64
N ASP A 15 11.92 13.22 -30.49
CA ASP A 15 10.89 12.51 -29.79
C ASP A 15 9.73 13.48 -29.53
N GLU A 16 8.61 13.30 -30.24
CA GLU A 16 7.41 14.12 -30.09
C GLU A 16 6.71 13.86 -28.73
N PHE A 17 7.19 12.88 -27.99
CA PHE A 17 6.61 12.43 -26.73
C PHE A 17 7.64 12.47 -25.61
N MET A 18 7.13 12.62 -24.39
CA MET A 18 7.89 12.48 -23.15
C MET A 18 7.16 11.54 -22.21
N LEU A 19 7.90 10.76 -21.43
CA LEU A 19 7.36 9.83 -20.45
C LEU A 19 7.10 10.56 -19.13
N ILE A 20 5.88 10.46 -18.61
CA ILE A 20 5.56 10.90 -17.24
C ILE A 20 4.95 9.74 -16.45
N TYR A 21 4.82 9.93 -15.14
CA TYR A 21 4.09 9.02 -14.26
C TYR A 21 2.83 9.72 -13.76
N LEU A 22 1.71 9.53 -14.46
CA LEU A 22 0.43 10.08 -14.03
C LEU A 22 -0.21 9.12 -13.02
N ASN A 23 -0.41 9.60 -11.79
CA ASN A 23 -0.89 8.76 -10.71
C ASN A 23 -0.10 7.44 -10.63
N GLU A 24 1.25 7.50 -10.71
CA GLU A 24 2.21 6.39 -10.69
C GLU A 24 2.11 5.40 -11.88
N GLN A 25 1.29 5.67 -12.88
CA GLN A 25 1.26 4.91 -14.13
C GLN A 25 2.07 5.65 -15.19
N SER A 26 2.96 4.94 -15.86
CA SER A 26 3.74 5.52 -16.97
C SER A 26 2.82 5.88 -18.14
N GLU A 27 2.94 7.07 -18.65
CA GLU A 27 2.16 7.59 -19.77
C GLU A 27 3.05 8.43 -20.68
N ASP A 28 2.97 8.18 -21.99
CA ASP A 28 3.61 9.00 -23.00
C ASP A 28 2.69 10.18 -23.35
N ILE A 29 3.18 11.39 -23.17
CA ILE A 29 2.46 12.63 -23.48
C ILE A 29 3.26 13.46 -24.47
N ALA A 30 2.60 14.35 -25.23
CA ALA A 30 3.26 15.23 -26.19
C ALA A 30 4.26 16.16 -25.49
N GLN A 31 5.42 16.37 -26.09
CA GLN A 31 6.37 17.37 -25.59
C GLN A 31 5.75 18.75 -25.49
N GLY A 32 6.04 19.48 -24.41
CA GLY A 32 5.48 20.80 -24.14
C GLY A 32 4.07 20.80 -23.53
N THR A 33 3.52 19.62 -23.18
CA THR A 33 2.26 19.53 -22.42
C THR A 33 2.45 20.21 -21.07
N SER A 34 1.51 21.09 -20.71
CA SER A 34 1.50 21.73 -19.39
C SER A 34 0.67 20.92 -18.39
N LEU A 35 0.87 21.20 -17.09
CA LEU A 35 0.11 20.58 -16.00
C LEU A 35 -1.41 20.78 -16.17
N PHE A 36 -1.84 21.99 -16.57
CA PHE A 36 -3.27 22.27 -16.73
C PHE A 36 -3.84 21.59 -17.98
N ASN A 37 -3.08 21.50 -19.07
CA ASN A 37 -3.50 20.73 -20.24
C ASN A 37 -3.68 19.26 -19.90
N LEU A 38 -2.71 18.66 -19.20
CA LEU A 38 -2.81 17.27 -18.74
C LEU A 38 -4.01 17.08 -17.81
N ARG A 39 -4.23 17.99 -16.84
CA ARG A 39 -5.41 17.94 -15.95
C ARG A 39 -6.70 17.97 -16.77
N ASP A 40 -6.84 18.93 -17.69
CA ASP A 40 -8.09 19.13 -18.44
C ASP A 40 -8.42 17.97 -19.37
N GLU A 41 -7.39 17.26 -19.85
CA GLU A 41 -7.56 16.06 -20.66
C GLU A 41 -7.87 14.80 -19.83
N ARG A 42 -7.23 14.63 -18.68
CA ARG A 42 -7.27 13.37 -17.91
C ARG A 42 -8.23 13.43 -16.73
N LYS A 43 -8.27 14.54 -16.02
CA LYS A 43 -9.12 14.73 -14.83
C LYS A 43 -9.51 16.19 -14.67
N PRO A 44 -10.42 16.72 -15.51
CA PRO A 44 -10.82 18.16 -15.50
C PRO A 44 -11.35 18.63 -14.16
N THR A 45 -11.83 17.70 -13.33
CA THR A 45 -12.38 17.97 -12.00
C THR A 45 -11.34 17.98 -10.88
N ALA A 46 -10.06 17.72 -11.19
CA ALA A 46 -9.00 17.73 -10.19
C ALA A 46 -8.79 19.15 -9.64
N ASP A 47 -8.79 19.27 -8.33
CA ASP A 47 -8.58 20.52 -7.58
C ASP A 47 -7.31 20.49 -6.72
N ILE A 48 -6.60 19.35 -6.71
CA ILE A 48 -5.26 19.22 -6.14
C ILE A 48 -4.37 18.61 -7.22
N MET A 49 -3.26 19.29 -7.49
CA MET A 49 -2.22 18.84 -8.41
C MET A 49 -0.89 18.79 -7.69
N ILE A 50 -0.16 17.70 -7.86
CA ILE A 50 1.14 17.46 -7.22
C ILE A 50 2.12 17.08 -8.32
N ILE A 51 3.30 17.69 -8.34
CA ILE A 51 4.41 17.29 -9.21
C ILE A 51 5.60 16.92 -8.32
N ASN A 52 6.14 15.74 -8.51
CA ASN A 52 7.32 15.25 -7.79
C ASN A 52 7.19 15.35 -6.26
N GLY A 53 5.97 15.13 -5.75
CA GLY A 53 5.65 15.21 -4.32
C GLY A 53 5.31 16.61 -3.79
N TYR A 54 5.37 17.66 -4.62
CA TYR A 54 5.08 19.05 -4.21
C TYR A 54 3.74 19.52 -4.77
N PRO A 55 2.85 20.12 -3.93
CA PRO A 55 1.61 20.73 -4.40
C PRO A 55 1.89 21.90 -5.35
N VAL A 56 1.18 21.95 -6.47
CA VAL A 56 1.30 23.01 -7.49
C VAL A 56 -0.06 23.62 -7.76
N ASN A 57 -0.14 24.94 -7.72
CA ASN A 57 -1.38 25.70 -7.94
C ASN A 57 -1.35 26.56 -9.22
N ALA A 58 -0.22 26.60 -9.91
CA ALA A 58 -0.03 27.35 -11.15
C ALA A 58 0.27 26.40 -12.30
N ASP A 59 -0.08 26.81 -13.51
CA ASP A 59 0.29 26.07 -14.71
C ASP A 59 1.80 26.16 -14.95
N GLN A 60 2.40 25.02 -15.31
CA GLN A 60 3.82 24.92 -15.69
C GLN A 60 4.03 23.78 -16.67
N PRO A 61 5.06 23.86 -17.54
CA PRO A 61 5.41 22.75 -18.42
C PRO A 61 5.83 21.53 -17.62
N LEU A 62 5.48 20.35 -18.11
CA LEU A 62 5.94 19.09 -17.59
C LEU A 62 7.25 18.67 -18.26
N ASN A 63 8.05 17.91 -17.56
CA ASN A 63 9.32 17.39 -18.03
C ASN A 63 9.30 15.85 -18.07
N ASP A 64 10.20 15.28 -18.86
CA ASP A 64 10.41 13.83 -18.90
C ASP A 64 10.75 13.29 -17.52
N GLY A 65 10.07 12.20 -17.12
CA GLY A 65 10.21 11.59 -15.80
C GLY A 65 9.41 12.24 -14.67
N ASP A 66 8.60 13.30 -14.92
CA ASP A 66 7.80 13.91 -13.87
C ASP A 66 6.72 12.97 -13.31
N HIS A 67 6.60 12.94 -11.99
CA HIS A 67 5.52 12.26 -11.27
C HIS A 67 4.38 13.24 -11.00
N VAL A 68 3.27 13.09 -11.71
CA VAL A 68 2.09 13.95 -11.60
C VAL A 68 0.95 13.23 -10.89
N VAL A 69 0.37 13.85 -9.86
CA VAL A 69 -0.81 13.33 -9.18
C VAL A 69 -1.96 14.33 -9.29
N LEU A 70 -3.10 13.87 -9.81
CA LEU A 70 -4.33 14.65 -9.97
C LEU A 70 -5.41 14.11 -9.04
N ILE A 71 -5.88 14.92 -8.08
CA ILE A 71 -6.86 14.54 -7.07
C ILE A 71 -8.04 15.52 -7.10
N ARG A 72 -9.26 14.99 -6.91
CA ARG A 72 -10.45 15.76 -6.56
C ARG A 72 -10.81 15.50 -5.11
N ARG A 73 -10.95 16.57 -4.32
CA ARG A 73 -11.37 16.46 -2.91
C ARG A 73 -12.78 15.90 -2.80
N GLY A 74 -12.95 14.96 -1.84
CA GLY A 74 -14.26 14.36 -1.58
C GLY A 74 -14.71 13.32 -2.60
N GLU A 75 -13.97 13.08 -3.67
CA GLU A 75 -14.20 11.96 -4.57
C GLU A 75 -13.70 10.67 -3.93
N LYS A 76 -14.52 9.60 -4.01
CA LYS A 76 -14.11 8.28 -3.57
C LYS A 76 -13.30 7.64 -4.70
N PRO A 77 -11.99 7.42 -4.53
CA PRO A 77 -11.16 6.85 -5.59
C PRO A 77 -11.52 5.40 -5.86
N SER A 78 -11.24 4.93 -7.06
CA SER A 78 -11.22 3.49 -7.36
C SER A 78 -10.12 2.79 -6.55
N THR A 79 -10.17 1.46 -6.44
CA THR A 79 -9.15 0.69 -5.71
C THR A 79 -7.74 0.93 -6.27
N THR A 80 -7.61 0.97 -7.59
CA THR A 80 -6.33 1.24 -8.27
C THR A 80 -5.84 2.67 -8.02
N GLU A 81 -6.75 3.64 -8.08
CA GLU A 81 -6.43 5.04 -7.84
C GLU A 81 -6.08 5.29 -6.36
N LEU A 82 -6.77 4.62 -5.41
CA LEU A 82 -6.44 4.67 -3.98
C LEU A 82 -5.01 4.15 -3.74
N GLU A 83 -4.67 3.02 -4.32
CA GLU A 83 -3.33 2.45 -4.23
C GLU A 83 -2.28 3.42 -4.73
N THR A 84 -2.49 3.99 -5.90
CA THR A 84 -1.64 5.00 -6.52
C THR A 84 -1.46 6.24 -5.63
N LEU A 85 -2.54 6.75 -5.05
CA LEU A 85 -2.50 7.89 -4.14
C LEU A 85 -1.76 7.57 -2.83
N MET A 86 -1.82 6.32 -2.37
CA MET A 86 -1.03 5.86 -1.23
C MET A 86 0.47 5.80 -1.58
N MET A 87 0.81 5.39 -2.80
CA MET A 87 2.20 5.37 -3.30
C MET A 87 2.81 6.77 -3.35
N ALA A 88 2.07 7.78 -3.75
CA ALA A 88 2.54 9.16 -3.87
C ALA A 88 3.08 9.78 -2.55
N ARG A 89 2.77 9.16 -1.41
CA ARG A 89 3.28 9.56 -0.07
C ARG A 89 4.56 8.81 0.34
N HIS A 90 4.98 7.83 -0.42
CA HIS A 90 6.19 7.06 -0.17
C HIS A 90 7.31 7.46 -1.13
N THR A 91 8.55 7.29 -0.71
CA THR A 91 9.70 7.40 -1.62
C THR A 91 9.53 6.39 -2.76
N PRO A 92 9.81 6.74 -4.03
CA PRO A 92 9.71 5.84 -5.17
C PRO A 92 10.35 4.46 -4.89
N GLY A 93 9.64 3.39 -5.23
CA GLY A 93 10.07 2.00 -5.00
C GLY A 93 9.85 1.45 -3.57
N ILE A 94 9.65 2.28 -2.56
CA ILE A 94 9.38 1.80 -1.19
C ILE A 94 7.99 1.17 -1.08
N HIS A 95 6.97 1.77 -1.69
CA HIS A 95 5.62 1.21 -1.67
C HIS A 95 5.56 -0.20 -2.26
N GLN A 96 6.24 -0.45 -3.38
CA GLN A 96 6.29 -1.78 -3.99
C GLN A 96 6.88 -2.83 -3.05
N LYS A 97 7.92 -2.48 -2.27
CA LYS A 97 8.50 -3.37 -1.25
C LYS A 97 7.52 -3.65 -0.12
N ILE A 98 6.81 -2.61 0.37
CA ILE A 98 5.78 -2.76 1.41
C ILE A 98 4.64 -3.64 0.89
N LYS A 99 4.18 -3.42 -0.33
CA LYS A 99 3.11 -4.19 -0.98
C LYS A 99 3.50 -5.65 -1.23
N ALA A 100 4.76 -5.94 -1.51
CA ALA A 100 5.25 -7.30 -1.64
C ALA A 100 5.36 -8.04 -0.29
N GLY A 101 5.40 -7.30 0.83
CA GLY A 101 5.63 -7.85 2.15
C GLY A 101 4.43 -8.62 2.72
N CYS A 102 4.76 -9.67 3.49
CA CYS A 102 3.83 -10.48 4.25
C CYS A 102 4.17 -10.43 5.74
N VAL A 103 3.24 -9.91 6.56
CA VAL A 103 3.44 -9.79 8.01
C VAL A 103 2.48 -10.69 8.77
N GLY A 104 3.02 -11.54 9.64
CA GLY A 104 2.26 -12.34 10.60
C GLY A 104 2.09 -11.58 11.91
N ILE A 105 0.92 -11.66 12.53
CA ILE A 105 0.65 -11.07 13.83
C ILE A 105 0.04 -12.13 14.73
N ALA A 106 0.79 -12.51 15.74
CA ALA A 106 0.38 -13.48 16.76
C ALA A 106 -0.16 -12.76 17.99
N GLY A 107 -1.47 -12.85 18.21
CA GLY A 107 -2.23 -12.04 19.16
C GLY A 107 -2.68 -10.70 18.57
N ILE A 108 -3.99 -10.46 18.54
CA ILE A 108 -4.57 -9.22 18.01
C ILE A 108 -5.40 -8.48 19.07
N GLY A 109 -4.85 -8.45 20.29
CA GLY A 109 -5.34 -7.60 21.37
C GLY A 109 -5.03 -6.11 21.13
N GLY A 110 -4.69 -5.37 22.19
CA GLY A 110 -4.44 -3.92 22.12
C GLY A 110 -3.31 -3.55 21.16
N LEU A 111 -2.15 -4.21 21.31
CA LEU A 111 -0.97 -3.96 20.49
C LEU A 111 -1.16 -4.52 19.06
N GLY A 112 -1.51 -5.80 18.94
CA GLY A 112 -1.60 -6.45 17.63
C GLY A 112 -2.67 -5.87 16.72
N SER A 113 -3.85 -5.53 17.23
CA SER A 113 -4.90 -4.88 16.43
C SER A 113 -4.46 -3.48 15.94
N SER A 114 -3.75 -2.72 16.77
CA SER A 114 -3.22 -1.40 16.40
C SER A 114 -2.12 -1.49 15.34
N ILE A 115 -1.21 -2.49 15.46
CA ILE A 115 -0.18 -2.76 14.46
C ILE A 115 -0.83 -3.18 13.12
N ALA A 116 -1.82 -4.07 13.15
CA ALA A 116 -2.52 -4.51 11.94
C ALA A 116 -3.15 -3.32 11.19
N VAL A 117 -3.82 -2.42 11.90
CA VAL A 117 -4.41 -1.20 11.33
C VAL A 117 -3.33 -0.30 10.73
N ALA A 118 -2.21 -0.08 11.43
CA ALA A 118 -1.11 0.74 10.94
C ALA A 118 -0.50 0.16 9.65
N LEU A 119 -0.23 -1.15 9.61
CA LEU A 119 0.31 -1.85 8.45
C LEU A 119 -0.65 -1.82 7.25
N ALA A 120 -1.96 -2.00 7.48
CA ALA A 120 -2.96 -1.88 6.42
C ALA A 120 -3.00 -0.47 5.84
N ARG A 121 -2.90 0.58 6.68
CA ARG A 121 -2.81 1.98 6.22
C ARG A 121 -1.52 2.28 5.44
N CYS A 122 -0.42 1.59 5.76
CA CYS A 122 0.83 1.70 5.02
C CYS A 122 0.80 0.94 3.67
N GLY A 123 -0.21 0.09 3.43
CA GLY A 123 -0.34 -0.65 2.18
C GLY A 123 0.47 -1.95 2.13
N VAL A 124 0.71 -2.60 3.28
CA VAL A 124 1.31 -3.94 3.30
C VAL A 124 0.46 -4.91 2.49
N GLY A 125 1.09 -5.79 1.70
CA GLY A 125 0.35 -6.61 0.76
C GLY A 125 -0.45 -7.74 1.41
N LYS A 126 0.11 -8.38 2.46
CA LYS A 126 -0.53 -9.51 3.13
C LYS A 126 -0.35 -9.44 4.66
N LEU A 127 -1.44 -9.69 5.36
CA LEU A 127 -1.45 -9.89 6.81
C LEU A 127 -1.95 -11.29 7.14
N ILE A 128 -1.24 -12.00 8.02
CA ILE A 128 -1.69 -13.27 8.60
C ILE A 128 -1.95 -13.02 10.09
N LEU A 129 -3.20 -13.17 10.50
CA LEU A 129 -3.67 -12.88 11.85
C LEU A 129 -3.99 -14.20 12.58
N ALA A 130 -3.51 -14.37 13.80
CA ALA A 130 -3.86 -15.52 14.64
C ALA A 130 -4.22 -15.07 16.04
N ASP A 131 -5.42 -15.43 16.49
CA ASP A 131 -5.95 -15.19 17.84
C ASP A 131 -7.13 -16.14 18.07
N PHE A 132 -7.35 -16.57 19.30
CA PHE A 132 -8.44 -17.49 19.65
C PHE A 132 -9.59 -16.81 20.38
N ASP A 133 -9.43 -15.53 20.78
CA ASP A 133 -10.41 -14.80 21.56
C ASP A 133 -11.61 -14.28 20.73
N LEU A 134 -12.66 -13.97 21.46
CA LEU A 134 -13.80 -13.20 20.97
C LEU A 134 -13.63 -11.72 21.35
N VAL A 135 -14.32 -10.85 20.65
CA VAL A 135 -14.42 -9.45 21.01
C VAL A 135 -15.33 -9.29 22.23
N GLU A 136 -14.82 -8.66 23.28
CA GLU A 136 -15.53 -8.39 24.52
C GLU A 136 -15.73 -6.87 24.75
N PRO A 137 -16.74 -6.46 25.51
CA PRO A 137 -16.95 -5.05 25.85
C PRO A 137 -15.73 -4.36 26.47
N SER A 138 -14.99 -5.10 27.32
CA SER A 138 -13.76 -4.65 27.97
C SER A 138 -12.60 -4.36 26.99
N ASN A 139 -12.68 -4.85 25.76
CA ASN A 139 -11.66 -4.67 24.74
C ASN A 139 -11.75 -3.30 24.05
N LEU A 140 -12.95 -2.72 23.97
CA LEU A 140 -13.25 -1.55 23.15
C LEU A 140 -12.51 -0.28 23.59
N ASN A 141 -12.00 -0.22 24.79
CA ASN A 141 -11.24 0.92 25.29
C ASN A 141 -9.82 1.05 24.71
N ARG A 142 -9.26 -0.04 24.12
CA ARG A 142 -7.87 -0.06 23.63
C ARG A 142 -7.61 -0.95 22.40
N GLN A 143 -8.61 -1.69 21.94
CA GLN A 143 -8.49 -2.57 20.77
C GLN A 143 -9.30 -1.99 19.60
N GLN A 144 -8.95 -2.36 18.39
CA GLN A 144 -9.50 -1.78 17.15
C GLN A 144 -10.79 -2.49 16.70
N TYR A 145 -11.75 -2.63 17.63
CA TYR A 145 -13.05 -3.26 17.41
C TYR A 145 -14.20 -2.28 17.66
N PHE A 146 -15.38 -2.62 17.17
CA PHE A 146 -16.60 -1.83 17.31
C PHE A 146 -17.66 -2.56 18.16
N ILE A 147 -18.66 -1.82 18.66
CA ILE A 147 -19.71 -2.35 19.53
C ILE A 147 -20.51 -3.48 18.87
N ASP A 148 -20.80 -3.36 17.60
CA ASP A 148 -21.51 -4.33 16.78
C ASP A 148 -20.74 -5.62 16.52
N GLN A 149 -19.44 -5.64 16.83
CA GLN A 149 -18.58 -6.80 16.70
C GLN A 149 -18.42 -7.62 17.99
N ILE A 150 -19.04 -7.21 19.09
CA ILE A 150 -19.00 -7.97 20.36
C ILE A 150 -19.53 -9.39 20.15
N GLY A 151 -18.76 -10.37 20.58
CA GLY A 151 -19.05 -11.80 20.42
C GLY A 151 -18.52 -12.42 19.13
N LEU A 152 -18.04 -11.64 18.15
CA LEU A 152 -17.35 -12.18 16.98
C LEU A 152 -15.92 -12.63 17.34
N PRO A 153 -15.36 -13.63 16.66
CA PRO A 153 -13.94 -13.90 16.74
C PRO A 153 -13.12 -12.65 16.38
N LYS A 154 -12.12 -12.31 17.21
CA LYS A 154 -11.27 -11.12 16.98
C LYS A 154 -10.67 -11.10 15.59
N VAL A 155 -10.20 -12.23 15.06
CA VAL A 155 -9.60 -12.34 13.72
C VAL A 155 -10.57 -11.99 12.60
N ILE A 156 -11.84 -12.34 12.74
CA ILE A 156 -12.89 -12.02 11.76
C ILE A 156 -13.26 -10.54 11.85
N ALA A 157 -13.53 -10.05 13.05
CA ALA A 157 -13.85 -8.65 13.28
C ALA A 157 -12.76 -7.71 12.75
N LEU A 158 -11.48 -8.03 13.04
CA LEU A 158 -10.36 -7.22 12.56
C LEU A 158 -10.20 -7.32 11.04
N GLN A 159 -10.38 -8.48 10.43
CA GLN A 159 -10.34 -8.66 8.97
C GLN A 159 -11.35 -7.73 8.28
N GLU A 160 -12.59 -7.68 8.77
CA GLU A 160 -13.63 -6.77 8.25
C GLU A 160 -13.20 -5.30 8.35
N ASN A 161 -12.63 -4.91 9.51
CA ASN A 161 -12.16 -3.55 9.74
C ASN A 161 -11.00 -3.19 8.79
N LEU A 162 -10.05 -4.09 8.59
CA LEU A 162 -8.91 -3.90 7.69
C LEU A 162 -9.35 -3.77 6.23
N GLN A 163 -10.35 -4.55 5.79
CA GLN A 163 -10.93 -4.42 4.45
C GLN A 163 -11.60 -3.06 4.22
N ARG A 164 -12.18 -2.47 5.26
CA ARG A 164 -12.75 -1.10 5.19
C ARG A 164 -11.68 -0.02 5.19
N ILE A 165 -10.52 -0.28 5.80
CA ILE A 165 -9.38 0.64 5.83
C ILE A 165 -8.63 0.61 4.50
N ASN A 166 -8.30 -0.58 4.03
CA ASN A 166 -7.57 -0.78 2.77
C ASN A 166 -7.98 -2.11 2.11
N PRO A 167 -8.88 -2.07 1.11
CA PRO A 167 -9.33 -3.26 0.42
C PRO A 167 -8.24 -3.97 -0.38
N GLY A 168 -7.10 -3.32 -0.64
CA GLY A 168 -5.95 -3.89 -1.35
C GLY A 168 -5.10 -4.83 -0.50
N VAL A 169 -5.27 -4.87 0.83
CA VAL A 169 -4.53 -5.75 1.73
C VAL A 169 -5.19 -7.13 1.78
N LYS A 170 -4.41 -8.18 1.48
CA LYS A 170 -4.88 -9.55 1.64
C LYS A 170 -4.76 -9.97 3.11
N VAL A 171 -5.89 -10.28 3.75
CA VAL A 171 -5.93 -10.74 5.15
C VAL A 171 -6.26 -12.22 5.19
N VAL A 172 -5.42 -12.99 5.90
CA VAL A 172 -5.65 -14.40 6.23
C VAL A 172 -5.84 -14.51 7.73
N SER A 173 -6.97 -15.06 8.18
CA SER A 173 -7.38 -15.11 9.57
C SER A 173 -7.43 -16.51 10.10
N HIS A 174 -6.77 -16.78 11.23
CA HIS A 174 -6.74 -18.05 11.92
C HIS A 174 -7.34 -17.89 13.32
N HIS A 175 -8.58 -18.36 13.51
CA HIS A 175 -9.25 -18.35 14.81
C HIS A 175 -8.80 -19.57 15.60
N GLN A 176 -7.61 -19.50 16.19
CA GLN A 176 -7.06 -20.61 17.01
C GLN A 176 -5.93 -20.11 17.91
N LEU A 177 -5.70 -20.83 18.99
CA LEU A 177 -4.57 -20.60 19.87
C LEU A 177 -3.25 -20.88 19.14
N VAL A 178 -2.31 -19.96 19.21
CA VAL A 178 -0.95 -20.17 18.70
C VAL A 178 -0.16 -21.02 19.70
N THR A 179 0.39 -22.14 19.22
CA THR A 179 1.18 -23.08 20.00
C THR A 179 2.52 -23.35 19.31
N ALA A 180 3.46 -24.02 20.00
CA ALA A 180 4.73 -24.42 19.39
C ALA A 180 4.54 -25.31 18.15
N ASP A 181 3.50 -26.16 18.17
CA ASP A 181 3.25 -27.15 17.11
C ASP A 181 2.68 -26.50 15.82
N ASN A 182 1.85 -25.45 15.95
CA ASN A 182 1.20 -24.81 14.81
C ASN A 182 1.86 -23.51 14.35
N LEU A 183 2.73 -22.90 15.14
CA LEU A 183 3.38 -21.62 14.88
C LEU A 183 4.02 -21.55 13.48
N THR A 184 4.84 -22.56 13.17
CA THR A 184 5.55 -22.62 11.89
C THR A 184 4.64 -22.83 10.70
N THR A 185 3.55 -23.56 10.87
CA THR A 185 2.56 -23.78 9.80
C THR A 185 1.71 -22.54 9.57
N LEU A 186 1.29 -21.86 10.66
CA LEU A 186 0.48 -20.63 10.56
C LEU A 186 1.23 -19.48 9.88
N PHE A 187 2.51 -19.36 10.17
CA PHE A 187 3.34 -18.25 9.73
C PHE A 187 4.50 -18.67 8.81
N ALA A 188 4.28 -19.74 8.01
CA ALA A 188 5.32 -20.27 7.10
C ALA A 188 5.80 -19.26 6.07
N ASP A 189 4.89 -18.42 5.56
CA ASP A 189 5.14 -17.52 4.43
C ASP A 189 5.33 -16.05 4.84
N VAL A 190 5.64 -15.76 6.10
CA VAL A 190 5.81 -14.38 6.55
C VAL A 190 7.26 -13.92 6.42
N ASP A 191 7.44 -12.68 5.99
CA ASP A 191 8.73 -12.00 6.03
C ASP A 191 9.06 -11.50 7.45
N ILE A 192 8.02 -11.11 8.19
CA ILE A 192 8.12 -10.58 9.55
C ILE A 192 7.02 -11.19 10.41
N LEU A 193 7.38 -11.69 11.58
CA LEU A 193 6.43 -12.11 12.60
C LEU A 193 6.42 -11.13 13.76
N VAL A 194 5.24 -10.60 14.06
CA VAL A 194 4.99 -9.74 15.21
C VAL A 194 4.41 -10.57 16.36
N GLU A 195 5.11 -10.60 17.49
CA GLU A 195 4.59 -11.12 18.74
C GLU A 195 3.83 -9.98 19.47
N ALA A 196 2.54 -10.20 19.77
CA ALA A 196 1.69 -9.22 20.44
C ALA A 196 0.78 -9.86 21.52
N PHE A 197 1.25 -10.93 22.14
CA PHE A 197 0.59 -11.56 23.27
C PHE A 197 0.73 -10.72 24.55
N ASP A 198 -0.20 -10.82 25.44
CA ASP A 198 -0.14 -10.24 26.78
C ASP A 198 0.49 -11.20 27.82
N ALA A 199 0.34 -12.53 27.62
CA ALA A 199 0.88 -13.53 28.52
C ALA A 199 2.38 -13.78 28.29
N ALA A 200 3.19 -13.69 29.36
CA ALA A 200 4.65 -13.88 29.31
C ALA A 200 5.06 -15.26 28.80
N GLU A 201 4.28 -16.29 29.11
CA GLU A 201 4.54 -17.67 28.71
C GLU A 201 4.43 -17.83 27.17
N GLN A 202 3.43 -17.20 26.56
CA GLN A 202 3.25 -17.22 25.11
C GLN A 202 4.34 -16.43 24.38
N LYS A 203 4.80 -15.32 24.96
CA LYS A 203 5.97 -14.58 24.46
C LYS A 203 7.23 -15.42 24.43
N ALA A 204 7.53 -16.10 25.55
CA ALA A 204 8.69 -16.96 25.66
C ALA A 204 8.63 -18.14 24.67
N LEU A 205 7.45 -18.73 24.49
CA LEU A 205 7.22 -19.82 23.55
C LEU A 205 7.52 -19.39 22.11
N LEU A 206 7.02 -18.23 21.68
CA LEU A 206 7.24 -17.73 20.32
C LEU A 206 8.73 -17.41 20.09
N THR A 207 9.35 -16.69 21.03
CA THR A 207 10.75 -16.29 20.93
C THR A 207 11.69 -17.50 20.86
N SER A 208 11.49 -18.51 21.74
CA SER A 208 12.36 -19.70 21.76
C SER A 208 12.22 -20.56 20.50
N ASN A 209 11.01 -20.70 19.96
CA ASN A 209 10.76 -21.54 18.79
C ASN A 209 11.15 -20.87 17.46
N PHE A 210 11.07 -19.54 17.38
CA PHE A 210 11.43 -18.81 16.17
C PHE A 210 12.94 -18.59 16.05
N LEU A 211 13.63 -18.24 17.14
CA LEU A 211 15.08 -18.04 17.16
C LEU A 211 15.87 -19.35 16.99
N SER A 212 15.30 -20.49 17.30
CA SER A 212 15.96 -21.79 17.10
C SER A 212 15.96 -22.27 15.65
N LYS A 213 15.33 -21.52 14.71
CA LYS A 213 15.16 -21.89 13.29
C LYS A 213 15.83 -20.91 12.32
N ILE A 214 16.45 -19.84 12.85
CA ILE A 214 17.33 -18.91 12.13
C ILE A 214 18.79 -19.37 12.32
#